data_4ad4e6ca1eb8114645826b1b6969d3c0
#
_entry.id   4ad4e6ca1eb8114645826b1b6969d3c0
#
_cell.length_a   1.000
_cell.length_b   1.000
_cell.length_c   1.000
_cell.angle_alpha   90.00
_cell.angle_beta   90.00
_cell.angle_gamma   90.00
#
_symmetry.space_group_name_H-M   'P 1'
#
loop_
_entity.id
_entity.type
_entity.pdbx_description
1 polymer ?
#
loop_
_entity_poly.entity_id
_entity_poly.type
_entity_poly.pdbx_seq_one_letter_code
_entity_poly.pdbx_strand_id
1 'polypeptide(L)'
;MNSCDTKIFDYSSINSFLSENSIWIKNNPCISPDFCLDWVRFTEGLNGTPKLTEYSRSSFFSDYGEWSLVEDRWGDHAWRLRVSDGINEDFESLSNGFETEEYIYFPASFENLVRLKNLLQESDPETNAFPTSRANLGKSTLGIGARFTTLHWDGVDWAMSRLGMGLTANQNSIPRELVYDVNEMLAGNLDTVPFPFIGCDVPEGHQGQSVEGMTHGCILAKFKNGFHKLGISWSFNADHQPIGGKFDKREDQLVAGCMFASYITFDLSPELAETVIPESEEAKACFVDKEVPHDLVDAARKRVENAGLYPSEDEFNGLLAYVWPALQKMKVRDDKYKCFRKKHFSTDLGCDFLRELSIDELPGLTTPETTAVMLALSFEMGMPIHFVAPAFGFQKNIPYPDNH
;
A
#
# COMPACT_ATOMS: atom_id res chain seq x y z
N MET A 1 -21.20 11.51 -10.00
CA MET A 1 -20.11 10.72 -10.61
C MET A 1 -18.82 11.41 -10.23
N ASN A 2 -18.16 10.92 -9.18
CA ASN A 2 -16.85 11.45 -8.81
C ASN A 2 -15.84 10.95 -9.84
N SER A 3 -15.18 11.88 -10.51
CA SER A 3 -14.14 11.53 -11.48
C SER A 3 -12.97 10.88 -10.74
N CYS A 4 -12.61 9.66 -11.14
CA CYS A 4 -11.41 8.98 -10.70
C CYS A 4 -10.14 9.55 -11.35
N ASP A 5 -9.96 10.85 -11.31
CA ASP A 5 -8.81 11.52 -11.95
C ASP A 5 -7.60 11.67 -11.01
N THR A 6 -7.40 10.69 -10.14
CA THR A 6 -6.20 10.65 -9.28
C THR A 6 -4.96 10.47 -10.15
N LYS A 7 -4.04 11.42 -10.10
CA LYS A 7 -2.77 11.35 -10.84
C LYS A 7 -1.80 10.39 -10.14
N ILE A 8 -1.03 9.66 -10.92
CA ILE A 8 0.17 8.98 -10.42
C ILE A 8 1.17 10.06 -10.01
N PHE A 9 1.91 9.81 -8.93
CA PHE A 9 2.92 10.75 -8.47
C PHE A 9 3.97 11.02 -9.53
N ASP A 10 4.32 12.30 -9.68
CA ASP A 10 5.46 12.74 -10.48
C ASP A 10 6.66 12.98 -9.54
N TYR A 11 7.62 12.07 -9.59
CA TYR A 11 8.83 12.15 -8.79
C TYR A 11 9.95 12.97 -9.45
N SER A 12 9.74 13.48 -10.66
CA SER A 12 10.77 14.19 -11.42
C SER A 12 11.27 15.45 -10.72
N SER A 13 10.38 16.21 -10.11
CA SER A 13 10.73 17.41 -9.34
C SER A 13 11.57 17.11 -8.11
N ILE A 14 11.29 15.99 -7.45
CA ILE A 14 12.03 15.52 -6.26
C ILE A 14 13.43 15.08 -6.69
N ASN A 15 13.54 14.29 -7.73
CA ASN A 15 14.82 13.84 -8.26
C ASN A 15 15.72 15.00 -8.66
N SER A 16 15.18 16.03 -9.31
CA SER A 16 15.93 17.24 -9.66
C SER A 16 16.44 17.96 -8.40
N PHE A 17 15.56 18.18 -7.42
CA PHE A 17 15.93 18.82 -6.16
C PHE A 17 17.08 18.08 -5.45
N LEU A 18 17.01 16.78 -5.41
CA LEU A 18 18.01 15.95 -4.72
C LEU A 18 19.36 15.99 -5.42
N SER A 19 19.35 15.90 -6.74
CA SER A 19 20.55 15.99 -7.55
C SER A 19 21.23 17.35 -7.39
N GLU A 20 20.46 18.44 -7.44
CA GLU A 20 20.96 19.81 -7.28
C GLU A 20 21.55 20.07 -5.89
N ASN A 21 21.01 19.41 -4.86
CA ASN A 21 21.48 19.56 -3.48
C ASN A 21 22.45 18.46 -3.04
N SER A 22 22.93 17.63 -3.96
CA SER A 22 23.88 16.53 -3.69
C SER A 22 23.40 15.56 -2.61
N ILE A 23 22.10 15.37 -2.51
CA ILE A 23 21.49 14.44 -1.53
C ILE A 23 21.54 13.03 -2.10
N TRP A 24 22.36 12.17 -1.53
CA TRP A 24 22.61 10.80 -1.97
C TRP A 24 21.60 9.81 -1.36
N ILE A 25 20.42 9.73 -1.99
CA ILE A 25 19.36 8.87 -1.49
C ILE A 25 19.61 7.41 -1.79
N LYS A 26 20.25 7.12 -2.92
CA LYS A 26 20.56 5.74 -3.32
C LYS A 26 21.38 4.97 -2.30
N ASN A 27 22.12 5.67 -1.45
CA ASN A 27 22.87 5.07 -0.34
C ASN A 27 22.08 4.98 0.95
N ASN A 28 20.82 5.45 0.94
CA ASN A 28 19.96 5.38 2.12
C ASN A 28 19.20 4.05 2.12
N PRO A 29 19.44 3.16 3.10
CA PRO A 29 18.79 1.84 3.15
C PRO A 29 17.28 1.92 3.40
N CYS A 30 16.75 3.09 3.77
CA CYS A 30 15.33 3.31 3.99
C CYS A 30 14.55 3.54 2.69
N ILE A 31 15.22 3.86 1.58
CA ILE A 31 14.57 4.28 0.34
C ILE A 31 14.88 3.30 -0.79
N SER A 32 13.88 3.05 -1.65
CA SER A 32 14.13 2.31 -2.88
C SER A 32 15.11 3.09 -3.77
N PRO A 33 16.20 2.47 -4.26
CA PRO A 33 17.18 3.13 -5.12
C PRO A 33 16.56 3.78 -6.35
N ASP A 34 15.51 3.16 -6.90
CA ASP A 34 14.87 3.61 -8.13
C ASP A 34 13.88 4.75 -7.94
N PHE A 35 13.69 5.18 -6.71
CA PHE A 35 12.96 6.42 -6.42
C PHE A 35 13.61 7.63 -7.08
N CYS A 36 14.93 7.56 -7.33
CA CYS A 36 15.76 8.58 -7.96
C CYS A 36 16.48 8.02 -9.18
N LEU A 37 15.83 7.22 -9.97
CA LEU A 37 16.39 6.62 -11.16
C LEU A 37 16.85 7.72 -12.14
N ASP A 38 18.13 7.70 -12.50
CA ASP A 38 18.72 8.57 -13.55
C ASP A 38 18.78 7.79 -14.87
N TRP A 39 17.67 7.77 -15.58
CA TRP A 39 17.55 7.03 -16.82
C TRP A 39 18.46 7.52 -17.94
N VAL A 40 18.71 8.83 -17.99
CA VAL A 40 19.62 9.43 -18.98
C VAL A 40 21.03 8.89 -18.75
N ARG A 41 21.52 8.94 -17.54
CA ARG A 41 22.85 8.42 -17.18
C ARG A 41 22.95 6.92 -17.42
N PHE A 42 21.89 6.17 -17.08
CA PHE A 42 21.85 4.71 -17.31
C PHE A 42 22.02 4.39 -18.79
N THR A 43 21.26 5.03 -19.68
CA THR A 43 21.30 4.81 -21.13
C THR A 43 22.60 5.30 -21.77
N GLU A 44 23.16 6.41 -21.29
CA GLU A 44 24.51 6.84 -21.71
C GLU A 44 25.56 5.77 -21.39
N GLY A 45 25.44 5.11 -20.25
CA GLY A 45 26.31 3.99 -19.86
C GLY A 45 26.22 2.78 -20.78
N LEU A 46 25.08 2.56 -21.43
CA LEU A 46 24.87 1.46 -22.38
C LEU A 46 25.57 1.67 -23.72
N ASN A 47 25.83 2.93 -24.12
CA ASN A 47 26.51 3.25 -25.38
C ASN A 47 28.01 2.89 -25.41
N GLY A 48 28.57 2.45 -24.28
CA GLY A 48 29.97 2.03 -24.16
C GLY A 48 30.11 0.55 -23.88
N THR A 49 31.02 0.21 -22.96
CA THR A 49 31.11 -1.15 -22.42
C THR A 49 30.34 -1.15 -21.07
N PRO A 50 29.06 -1.50 -21.09
CA PRO A 50 28.23 -1.40 -19.89
C PRO A 50 28.73 -2.36 -18.83
N LYS A 51 28.95 -1.85 -17.60
CA LYS A 51 29.18 -2.68 -16.42
C LYS A 51 27.86 -2.79 -15.67
N LEU A 52 27.08 -3.79 -16.04
CA LEU A 52 25.82 -4.09 -15.40
C LEU A 52 25.96 -5.31 -14.49
N THR A 53 25.37 -5.25 -13.34
CA THR A 53 25.11 -6.40 -12.48
C THR A 53 23.79 -7.01 -12.93
N GLU A 54 23.80 -8.27 -13.35
CA GLU A 54 22.60 -9.00 -13.68
C GLU A 54 22.11 -9.81 -12.48
N TYR A 55 20.85 -9.65 -12.14
CA TYR A 55 20.18 -10.46 -11.12
C TYR A 55 19.57 -11.70 -11.77
N SER A 56 20.37 -12.74 -11.99
CA SER A 56 19.96 -13.98 -12.69
C SER A 56 18.70 -14.64 -12.10
N ARG A 57 18.44 -14.44 -10.80
CA ARG A 57 17.24 -14.96 -10.14
C ARG A 57 15.99 -14.19 -10.52
N SER A 58 16.11 -12.96 -11.01
CA SER A 58 14.98 -12.10 -11.38
C SER A 58 14.30 -12.49 -12.68
N SER A 59 14.91 -13.39 -13.47
CA SER A 59 14.42 -13.73 -14.80
C SER A 59 13.01 -14.33 -14.77
N PHE A 60 12.22 -13.98 -15.77
CA PHE A 60 10.91 -14.54 -16.08
C PHE A 60 10.67 -14.47 -17.60
N PHE A 61 9.65 -15.18 -18.06
CA PHE A 61 9.27 -15.19 -19.46
C PHE A 61 7.90 -14.56 -19.66
N SER A 62 7.71 -13.91 -20.77
CA SER A 62 6.43 -13.48 -21.32
C SER A 62 6.36 -13.82 -22.80
N ASP A 63 5.24 -13.52 -23.43
CA ASP A 63 5.07 -13.68 -24.88
C ASP A 63 6.09 -12.85 -25.69
N TYR A 64 6.68 -11.83 -25.09
CA TYR A 64 7.67 -10.95 -25.73
C TYR A 64 9.11 -11.46 -25.64
N GLY A 65 9.40 -12.34 -24.70
CA GLY A 65 10.74 -12.87 -24.52
C GLY A 65 11.16 -13.07 -23.06
N GLU A 66 12.46 -13.14 -22.86
CA GLU A 66 13.08 -13.32 -21.55
C GLU A 66 13.42 -11.97 -20.92
N TRP A 67 12.91 -11.77 -19.72
CA TRP A 67 13.15 -10.58 -18.91
C TRP A 67 14.15 -10.87 -17.80
N SER A 68 14.94 -9.86 -17.44
CA SER A 68 15.78 -9.88 -16.25
C SER A 68 15.92 -8.46 -15.68
N LEU A 69 16.17 -8.35 -14.39
CA LEU A 69 16.52 -7.10 -13.72
C LEU A 69 18.03 -6.93 -13.76
N VAL A 70 18.48 -5.76 -14.14
CA VAL A 70 19.89 -5.36 -14.15
C VAL A 70 20.09 -4.08 -13.37
N GLU A 71 21.30 -3.87 -12.86
CA GLU A 71 21.69 -2.69 -12.09
C GLU A 71 23.01 -2.13 -12.64
N ASP A 72 23.08 -0.82 -12.80
CA ASP A 72 24.31 -0.14 -13.16
C ASP A 72 25.22 0.06 -11.93
N ARG A 73 26.41 0.57 -12.16
CA ARG A 73 27.38 0.89 -11.09
C ARG A 73 26.91 1.96 -10.09
N TRP A 74 25.84 2.68 -10.42
CA TRP A 74 25.30 3.76 -9.59
C TRP A 74 24.06 3.32 -8.79
N GLY A 75 23.64 2.07 -8.98
CA GLY A 75 22.48 1.50 -8.32
C GLY A 75 21.14 1.79 -9.03
N ASP A 76 21.19 2.26 -10.27
CA ASP A 76 19.98 2.40 -11.09
C ASP A 76 19.60 1.04 -11.69
N HIS A 77 18.29 0.73 -11.67
CA HIS A 77 17.78 -0.55 -12.15
C HIS A 77 17.03 -0.39 -13.47
N ALA A 78 17.18 -1.40 -14.31
CA ALA A 78 16.39 -1.53 -15.54
C ALA A 78 15.86 -2.95 -15.69
N TRP A 79 14.68 -3.06 -16.28
CA TRP A 79 14.19 -4.29 -16.86
C TRP A 79 14.86 -4.48 -18.22
N ARG A 80 15.55 -5.59 -18.40
CA ARG A 80 16.19 -5.96 -19.66
C ARG A 80 15.38 -7.08 -20.30
N LEU A 81 14.97 -6.86 -21.54
CA LEU A 81 14.25 -7.83 -22.36
C LEU A 81 15.15 -8.35 -23.48
N ARG A 82 15.28 -9.66 -23.57
CA ARG A 82 15.74 -10.34 -24.77
C ARG A 82 14.53 -10.75 -25.57
N VAL A 83 14.29 -10.09 -26.69
CA VAL A 83 13.11 -10.30 -27.53
C VAL A 83 13.17 -11.69 -28.17
N SER A 84 12.03 -12.40 -28.17
CA SER A 84 11.91 -13.67 -28.89
C SER A 84 11.78 -13.45 -30.38
N ASP A 85 12.31 -14.38 -31.20
CA ASP A 85 12.21 -14.32 -32.65
C ASP A 85 10.74 -14.27 -33.12
N GLY A 86 10.41 -13.32 -33.98
CA GLY A 86 9.09 -13.23 -34.63
C GLY A 86 8.05 -12.35 -33.96
N ILE A 87 8.44 -11.54 -32.93
CA ILE A 87 7.55 -10.54 -32.34
C ILE A 87 7.46 -9.30 -33.23
N ASN A 88 6.21 -8.84 -33.46
CA ASN A 88 5.92 -7.65 -34.24
C ASN A 88 6.43 -6.38 -33.55
N GLU A 89 6.74 -5.35 -34.36
CA GLU A 89 7.23 -4.03 -33.94
C GLU A 89 6.25 -3.21 -33.06
N ASP A 90 5.01 -3.65 -32.85
CA ASP A 90 3.98 -2.99 -32.03
C ASP A 90 4.07 -3.33 -30.54
N PHE A 91 5.29 -3.43 -30.02
CA PHE A 91 5.53 -3.73 -28.62
C PHE A 91 5.34 -2.50 -27.72
N GLU A 92 4.13 -2.25 -27.27
CA GLU A 92 3.79 -1.17 -26.30
C GLU A 92 3.80 -1.63 -24.83
N SER A 93 4.73 -2.49 -24.41
CA SER A 93 4.59 -3.05 -23.06
C SER A 93 5.02 -2.11 -21.94
N LEU A 94 6.21 -1.48 -22.07
CA LEU A 94 6.77 -0.58 -21.07
C LEU A 94 7.16 0.76 -21.71
N SER A 95 7.25 1.83 -20.87
CA SER A 95 7.62 3.17 -21.34
C SER A 95 9.14 3.37 -21.36
N ASN A 96 9.58 4.29 -22.21
CA ASN A 96 10.97 4.78 -22.30
C ASN A 96 12.00 3.68 -22.57
N GLY A 97 11.66 2.76 -23.47
CA GLY A 97 12.59 1.73 -23.92
C GLY A 97 13.85 2.29 -24.57
N PHE A 98 14.99 1.65 -24.33
CA PHE A 98 16.26 1.90 -24.98
C PHE A 98 16.78 0.62 -25.62
N GLU A 99 16.90 0.61 -26.96
CA GLU A 99 17.28 -0.57 -27.73
C GLU A 99 18.80 -0.65 -27.91
N THR A 100 19.32 -1.87 -27.84
CA THR A 100 20.66 -2.25 -28.21
C THR A 100 20.60 -3.41 -29.22
N GLU A 101 21.72 -3.92 -29.69
CA GLU A 101 21.75 -5.03 -30.67
C GLU A 101 21.10 -6.32 -30.13
N GLU A 102 21.16 -6.59 -28.82
CA GLU A 102 20.67 -7.84 -28.21
C GLU A 102 19.47 -7.66 -27.30
N TYR A 103 19.28 -6.47 -26.77
CA TYR A 103 18.33 -6.23 -25.67
C TYR A 103 17.60 -4.90 -25.81
N ILE A 104 16.40 -4.88 -25.24
CA ILE A 104 15.70 -3.63 -24.94
C ILE A 104 15.74 -3.43 -23.42
N TYR A 105 16.09 -2.23 -22.98
CA TYR A 105 16.12 -1.85 -21.58
C TYR A 105 14.99 -0.87 -21.28
N PHE A 106 14.33 -1.06 -20.16
CA PHE A 106 13.27 -0.17 -19.68
C PHE A 106 13.57 0.25 -18.24
N PRO A 107 13.36 1.53 -17.87
CA PRO A 107 13.60 1.95 -16.50
C PRO A 107 12.74 1.14 -15.53
N ALA A 108 13.32 0.70 -14.41
CA ALA A 108 12.57 0.03 -13.34
C ALA A 108 11.77 1.05 -12.52
N SER A 109 11.06 1.94 -13.19
CA SER A 109 10.22 2.97 -12.62
C SER A 109 8.91 2.41 -12.06
N PHE A 110 8.24 3.20 -11.21
CA PHE A 110 6.94 2.86 -10.68
C PHE A 110 5.88 2.66 -11.78
N GLU A 111 5.89 3.51 -12.81
CA GLU A 111 5.00 3.39 -13.97
C GLU A 111 5.20 2.06 -14.70
N ASN A 112 6.45 1.71 -14.97
CA ASN A 112 6.76 0.45 -15.65
C ASN A 112 6.43 -0.77 -14.79
N LEU A 113 6.48 -0.67 -13.46
CA LEU A 113 5.97 -1.75 -12.60
C LEU A 113 4.47 -1.97 -12.75
N VAL A 114 3.68 -0.91 -12.97
CA VAL A 114 2.22 -1.06 -13.25
C VAL A 114 2.00 -1.87 -14.51
N ARG A 115 2.70 -1.51 -15.58
CA ARG A 115 2.61 -2.21 -16.88
C ARG A 115 3.10 -3.65 -16.77
N LEU A 116 4.23 -3.86 -16.09
CA LEU A 116 4.78 -5.19 -15.86
C LEU A 116 3.84 -6.08 -15.05
N LYS A 117 3.15 -5.51 -14.05
CA LYS A 117 2.14 -6.25 -13.28
C LYS A 117 1.01 -6.74 -14.17
N ASN A 118 0.48 -5.89 -15.04
CA ASN A 118 -0.56 -6.28 -15.97
C ASN A 118 -0.07 -7.41 -16.90
N LEU A 119 1.08 -7.22 -17.52
CA LEU A 119 1.71 -8.20 -18.41
C LEU A 119 1.83 -9.58 -17.74
N LEU A 120 2.35 -9.62 -16.53
CA LEU A 120 2.58 -10.88 -15.82
C LEU A 120 1.28 -11.53 -15.33
N GLN A 121 0.31 -10.75 -14.87
CA GLN A 121 -0.96 -11.28 -14.39
C GLN A 121 -1.92 -11.68 -15.51
N GLU A 122 -1.79 -11.12 -16.70
CA GLU A 122 -2.51 -11.56 -17.90
C GLU A 122 -1.97 -12.89 -18.41
N SER A 123 -0.65 -13.06 -18.41
CA SER A 123 -0.01 -14.31 -18.86
C SER A 123 -0.09 -15.43 -17.84
N ASP A 124 -0.02 -15.12 -16.53
CA ASP A 124 -0.11 -16.08 -15.42
C ASP A 124 -0.96 -15.49 -14.28
N PRO A 125 -2.27 -15.81 -14.25
CA PRO A 125 -3.17 -15.36 -13.17
C PRO A 125 -2.80 -15.88 -11.77
N GLU A 126 -1.95 -16.89 -11.67
CA GLU A 126 -1.47 -17.43 -10.38
C GLU A 126 -0.09 -16.88 -9.98
N THR A 127 0.46 -15.95 -10.75
CA THR A 127 1.79 -15.39 -10.47
C THR A 127 1.91 -14.78 -9.09
N ASN A 128 3.04 -15.03 -8.44
CA ASN A 128 3.43 -14.42 -7.16
C ASN A 128 4.48 -13.32 -7.32
N ALA A 129 4.65 -12.80 -8.53
CA ALA A 129 5.62 -11.73 -8.81
C ALA A 129 5.27 -10.42 -8.10
N PHE A 130 3.98 -10.16 -7.94
CA PHE A 130 3.44 -8.98 -7.26
C PHE A 130 2.63 -9.38 -6.02
N PRO A 131 2.42 -8.45 -5.08
CA PRO A 131 1.57 -8.72 -3.92
C PRO A 131 0.12 -8.93 -4.36
N THR A 132 -0.56 -9.90 -3.75
CA THR A 132 -1.95 -10.25 -4.07
C THR A 132 -2.82 -10.34 -2.83
N SER A 133 -4.13 -10.14 -3.01
CA SER A 133 -5.15 -10.32 -1.97
C SER A 133 -5.33 -11.80 -1.55
N ARG A 134 -4.90 -12.74 -2.38
CA ARG A 134 -5.02 -14.19 -2.11
C ARG A 134 -4.05 -14.70 -1.04
N ALA A 135 -3.00 -13.93 -0.76
CA ALA A 135 -1.88 -14.40 0.06
C ALA A 135 -2.26 -14.78 1.49
N ASN A 136 -3.24 -14.09 2.07
CA ASN A 136 -3.54 -14.18 3.50
C ASN A 136 -4.75 -15.04 3.83
N LEU A 137 -5.57 -15.39 2.85
CA LEU A 137 -6.81 -16.10 3.10
C LEU A 137 -6.58 -17.61 3.16
N GLY A 138 -6.90 -18.21 4.32
CA GLY A 138 -6.82 -19.65 4.54
C GLY A 138 -5.41 -20.25 4.63
N LYS A 139 -4.38 -19.39 4.82
CA LYS A 139 -2.98 -19.82 4.94
C LYS A 139 -2.33 -19.22 6.18
N SER A 140 -1.34 -19.94 6.74
CA SER A 140 -0.46 -19.36 7.75
C SER A 140 0.44 -18.32 7.09
N THR A 141 0.36 -17.07 7.54
CA THR A 141 1.17 -15.97 7.06
C THR A 141 1.96 -15.34 8.20
N LEU A 142 3.12 -14.78 7.87
CA LEU A 142 3.92 -14.01 8.78
C LEU A 142 3.89 -12.54 8.35
N GLY A 143 3.45 -11.64 9.25
CA GLY A 143 3.49 -10.20 9.05
C GLY A 143 4.87 -9.66 9.43
N ILE A 144 5.53 -8.97 8.51
CA ILE A 144 6.88 -8.41 8.72
C ILE A 144 6.91 -6.96 8.28
N GLY A 145 7.23 -6.07 9.21
CA GLY A 145 7.57 -4.67 8.93
C GLY A 145 9.05 -4.54 8.59
N ALA A 146 9.35 -4.07 7.40
CA ALA A 146 10.72 -3.81 6.97
C ALA A 146 11.02 -2.32 7.01
N ARG A 147 11.85 -1.89 7.95
CA ARG A 147 12.25 -0.49 8.11
C ARG A 147 13.22 -0.02 7.05
N PHE A 148 13.98 -0.95 6.46
CA PHE A 148 15.01 -0.66 5.46
C PHE A 148 14.74 -1.51 4.23
N THR A 149 14.09 -0.95 3.24
CA THR A 149 13.64 -1.67 2.05
C THR A 149 14.78 -2.31 1.26
N THR A 150 15.97 -1.72 1.31
CA THR A 150 17.15 -2.24 0.59
C THR A 150 17.97 -3.26 1.38
N LEU A 151 17.71 -3.43 2.67
CA LEU A 151 18.48 -4.34 3.52
C LEU A 151 17.68 -5.51 4.09
N HIS A 152 16.45 -5.27 4.51
CA HIS A 152 15.68 -6.26 5.24
C HIS A 152 15.10 -7.36 4.35
N TRP A 153 14.68 -7.02 3.12
CA TRP A 153 13.95 -7.97 2.28
C TRP A 153 14.76 -9.19 1.87
N ASP A 154 16.08 -9.07 1.69
CA ASP A 154 16.93 -10.22 1.37
C ASP A 154 16.88 -11.28 2.46
N GLY A 155 17.00 -10.85 3.73
CA GLY A 155 16.90 -11.74 4.88
C GLY A 155 15.51 -12.32 5.07
N VAL A 156 14.46 -11.51 4.87
CA VAL A 156 13.06 -11.93 4.94
C VAL A 156 12.77 -12.99 3.88
N ASP A 157 13.12 -12.74 2.63
CA ASP A 157 12.87 -13.64 1.51
C ASP A 157 13.62 -14.96 1.68
N TRP A 158 14.85 -14.90 2.18
CA TRP A 158 15.60 -16.11 2.54
C TRP A 158 14.90 -16.92 3.61
N ALA A 159 14.43 -16.30 4.70
CA ALA A 159 13.71 -16.97 5.76
C ALA A 159 12.39 -17.57 5.28
N MET A 160 11.59 -16.81 4.56
CA MET A 160 10.29 -17.25 4.05
C MET A 160 10.43 -18.41 3.06
N SER A 161 11.48 -18.41 2.23
CA SER A 161 11.78 -19.52 1.33
C SER A 161 12.03 -20.85 2.06
N ARG A 162 12.49 -20.78 3.31
CA ARG A 162 12.73 -21.94 4.18
C ARG A 162 11.49 -22.38 4.96
N LEU A 163 10.69 -21.44 5.38
CA LEU A 163 9.50 -21.69 6.19
C LEU A 163 8.31 -22.16 5.34
N GLY A 164 8.26 -21.81 4.05
CA GLY A 164 7.14 -22.10 3.19
C GLY A 164 5.83 -21.42 3.61
N MET A 165 5.91 -20.37 4.42
CA MET A 165 4.75 -19.60 4.90
C MET A 165 4.45 -18.45 3.95
N GLY A 166 3.18 -18.02 3.91
CA GLY A 166 2.79 -16.77 3.26
C GLY A 166 3.40 -15.55 3.97
N LEU A 167 3.53 -14.45 3.26
CA LEU A 167 4.12 -13.21 3.77
C LEU A 167 3.13 -12.06 3.64
N THR A 168 2.92 -11.31 4.72
CA THR A 168 2.39 -9.95 4.67
C THR A 168 3.55 -8.98 4.89
N ALA A 169 3.99 -8.34 3.81
CA ALA A 169 5.02 -7.33 3.88
C ALA A 169 4.47 -6.01 4.44
N ASN A 170 5.31 -5.26 5.15
CA ASN A 170 4.97 -3.98 5.77
C ASN A 170 3.82 -4.03 6.79
N GLN A 171 3.69 -5.13 7.49
CA GLN A 171 2.71 -5.32 8.57
C GLN A 171 3.27 -4.75 9.88
N ASN A 172 3.60 -3.48 9.92
CA ASN A 172 4.13 -2.87 11.12
C ASN A 172 4.10 -1.36 11.09
N SER A 173 3.68 -0.75 12.17
CA SER A 173 3.83 0.68 12.42
C SER A 173 5.30 1.00 12.72
N ILE A 174 5.88 1.93 11.96
CA ILE A 174 7.24 2.39 12.15
C ILE A 174 7.21 3.74 12.89
N PRO A 175 8.10 3.99 13.86
CA PRO A 175 8.14 5.27 14.56
C PRO A 175 8.16 6.46 13.59
N ARG A 176 7.26 7.41 13.82
CA ARG A 176 7.11 8.62 12.98
C ARG A 176 8.26 9.61 13.15
N GLU A 177 9.14 9.37 14.09
CA GLU A 177 10.28 10.23 14.39
C GLU A 177 11.23 10.44 13.22
N LEU A 178 11.11 9.59 12.21
CA LEU A 178 11.95 9.65 11.01
C LEU A 178 11.21 10.09 9.75
N VAL A 179 9.97 10.55 9.88
CA VAL A 179 9.21 11.15 8.76
C VAL A 179 9.57 12.62 8.63
N TYR A 180 9.98 13.03 7.44
CA TYR A 180 10.38 14.40 7.15
C TYR A 180 9.34 15.10 6.29
N ASP A 181 9.19 16.38 6.54
CA ASP A 181 8.39 17.24 5.69
C ASP A 181 9.17 17.54 4.39
N VAL A 182 8.78 16.89 3.31
CA VAL A 182 9.38 17.11 1.99
C VAL A 182 9.12 18.52 1.48
N ASN A 183 8.00 19.16 1.85
CA ASN A 183 7.74 20.53 1.45
C ASN A 183 8.76 21.48 2.07
N GLU A 184 9.15 21.26 3.32
CA GLU A 184 10.23 22.03 3.95
C GLU A 184 11.58 21.78 3.26
N MET A 185 11.86 20.54 2.85
CA MET A 185 13.04 20.22 2.09
C MET A 185 13.03 20.92 0.73
N LEU A 186 11.93 20.85 -0.01
CA LEU A 186 11.78 21.51 -1.31
C LEU A 186 11.79 23.05 -1.20
N ALA A 187 11.37 23.59 -0.06
CA ALA A 187 11.47 25.03 0.25
C ALA A 187 12.90 25.47 0.60
N GLY A 188 13.86 24.56 0.65
CA GLY A 188 15.24 24.84 0.98
C GLY A 188 15.55 24.93 2.47
N ASN A 189 14.62 24.52 3.34
CA ASN A 189 14.78 24.55 4.80
C ASN A 189 15.55 23.31 5.30
N LEU A 190 16.64 22.94 4.63
CA LEU A 190 17.40 21.73 4.93
C LEU A 190 17.96 21.68 6.36
N ASP A 191 18.24 22.83 6.95
CA ASP A 191 18.74 22.94 8.32
C ASP A 191 17.74 22.49 9.38
N THR A 192 16.46 22.47 9.04
CA THR A 192 15.39 22.00 9.93
C THR A 192 15.10 20.51 9.77
N VAL A 193 15.70 19.86 8.77
CA VAL A 193 15.52 18.46 8.44
C VAL A 193 16.71 17.66 8.97
N PRO A 194 16.55 16.84 10.03
CA PRO A 194 17.66 16.13 10.67
C PRO A 194 18.37 15.12 9.75
N PHE A 195 17.67 14.62 8.73
CA PHE A 195 18.22 13.76 7.68
C PHE A 195 17.61 14.09 6.33
N PRO A 196 18.38 14.04 5.26
CA PRO A 196 17.90 14.27 3.90
C PRO A 196 17.16 13.04 3.35
N PHE A 197 16.09 12.63 3.99
CA PHE A 197 15.23 11.57 3.45
C PHE A 197 14.23 12.13 2.46
N ILE A 198 13.79 11.26 1.59
CA ILE A 198 12.71 11.59 0.71
C ILE A 198 11.52 10.72 1.02
N GLY A 199 10.56 11.34 1.57
CA GLY A 199 9.21 10.95 1.32
C GLY A 199 8.56 12.07 0.52
N CYS A 200 7.90 11.80 -0.55
CA CYS A 200 7.09 12.78 -1.25
C CYS A 200 5.98 13.24 -0.35
N ASP A 201 5.97 14.49 0.14
CA ASP A 201 4.85 15.02 0.93
C ASP A 201 4.05 13.89 1.60
N VAL A 202 4.76 13.08 2.37
CA VAL A 202 4.24 11.82 2.85
C VAL A 202 3.62 12.05 4.20
N PRO A 203 2.32 12.21 4.25
CA PRO A 203 1.64 12.34 5.53
C PRO A 203 1.75 11.06 6.36
N GLU A 204 1.84 9.94 5.66
CA GLU A 204 1.71 8.61 6.24
C GLU A 204 2.84 7.67 5.78
N GLY A 205 3.97 8.25 5.47
CA GLY A 205 5.18 7.48 5.22
C GLY A 205 5.86 7.13 6.54
N HIS A 206 6.51 5.99 6.56
CA HIS A 206 7.31 5.56 7.66
C HIS A 206 8.79 5.77 7.35
N GLN A 207 9.52 6.39 8.26
CA GLN A 207 10.96 6.63 8.12
C GLN A 207 11.34 7.40 6.85
N GLY A 208 10.56 8.41 6.49
CA GLY A 208 10.83 9.23 5.30
C GLY A 208 10.54 8.52 3.98
N GLN A 209 9.81 7.42 3.99
CA GLN A 209 9.34 6.75 2.77
C GLN A 209 7.84 6.83 2.63
N SER A 210 7.40 6.99 1.39
CA SER A 210 6.01 6.80 1.03
C SER A 210 5.66 5.32 0.93
N VAL A 211 4.37 4.99 1.00
CA VAL A 211 3.88 3.63 0.73
C VAL A 211 4.34 3.16 -0.66
N GLU A 212 4.35 4.06 -1.64
CA GLU A 212 4.84 3.79 -2.99
C GLU A 212 6.31 3.38 -3.01
N GLY A 213 7.17 4.17 -2.37
CA GLY A 213 8.60 3.90 -2.32
C GLY A 213 8.91 2.58 -1.62
N MET A 214 8.22 2.31 -0.49
CA MET A 214 8.37 1.05 0.22
C MET A 214 7.89 -0.15 -0.61
N THR A 215 6.77 -0.02 -1.29
CA THR A 215 6.23 -1.10 -2.14
C THR A 215 7.11 -1.35 -3.34
N HIS A 216 7.58 -0.27 -4.00
CA HIS A 216 8.51 -0.35 -5.11
C HIS A 216 9.78 -1.12 -4.73
N GLY A 217 10.45 -0.70 -3.66
CA GLY A 217 11.65 -1.38 -3.17
C GLY A 217 11.41 -2.84 -2.78
N CYS A 218 10.26 -3.13 -2.17
CA CYS A 218 9.87 -4.49 -1.82
C CYS A 218 9.70 -5.37 -3.07
N ILE A 219 9.00 -4.88 -4.09
CA ILE A 219 8.78 -5.62 -5.34
C ILE A 219 10.12 -5.91 -6.04
N LEU A 220 10.98 -4.91 -6.19
CA LEU A 220 12.29 -5.12 -6.81
C LEU A 220 13.14 -6.12 -6.03
N ALA A 221 13.14 -6.07 -4.69
CA ALA A 221 13.84 -7.06 -3.87
C ALA A 221 13.30 -8.47 -4.09
N LYS A 222 11.97 -8.65 -4.20
CA LYS A 222 11.36 -9.95 -4.51
C LYS A 222 11.87 -10.51 -5.84
N PHE A 223 11.99 -9.68 -6.87
CA PHE A 223 12.57 -10.10 -8.15
C PHE A 223 14.06 -10.42 -8.01
N LYS A 224 14.88 -9.55 -7.40
CA LYS A 224 16.31 -9.80 -7.17
C LYS A 224 16.57 -11.14 -6.50
N ASN A 225 15.76 -11.49 -5.50
CA ASN A 225 15.88 -12.72 -4.72
C ASN A 225 15.26 -13.94 -5.42
N GLY A 226 14.55 -13.76 -6.53
CA GLY A 226 13.83 -14.82 -7.22
C GLY A 226 12.63 -15.35 -6.43
N PHE A 227 12.07 -14.54 -5.53
CA PHE A 227 10.97 -14.92 -4.66
C PHE A 227 9.72 -15.33 -5.46
N HIS A 228 9.47 -14.69 -6.59
CA HIS A 228 8.39 -14.99 -7.52
C HIS A 228 8.41 -16.44 -8.08
N LYS A 229 9.58 -17.10 -8.03
CA LYS A 229 9.75 -18.49 -8.50
C LYS A 229 9.47 -19.53 -7.43
N LEU A 230 9.26 -19.11 -6.18
CA LEU A 230 9.13 -20.03 -5.04
C LEU A 230 7.70 -20.54 -4.82
N GLY A 231 6.71 -20.02 -5.54
CA GLY A 231 5.31 -20.35 -5.32
C GLY A 231 4.75 -19.88 -3.97
N ILE A 232 5.44 -18.98 -3.28
CA ILE A 232 5.02 -18.42 -2.01
C ILE A 232 4.16 -17.18 -2.27
N SER A 233 2.92 -17.24 -1.81
CA SER A 233 2.01 -16.09 -1.90
C SER A 233 2.41 -15.01 -0.90
N TRP A 234 2.32 -13.75 -1.31
CA TRP A 234 2.59 -12.61 -0.44
C TRP A 234 1.65 -11.45 -0.71
N SER A 235 1.41 -10.67 0.32
CA SER A 235 0.66 -9.41 0.26
C SER A 235 1.56 -8.27 0.74
N PHE A 236 1.17 -7.04 0.41
CA PHE A 236 1.79 -5.83 0.94
C PHE A 236 0.71 -5.01 1.64
N ASN A 237 0.88 -4.75 2.94
CA ASN A 237 0.00 -3.90 3.72
C ASN A 237 0.39 -2.44 3.55
N ALA A 238 -0.56 -1.58 3.21
CA ALA A 238 -0.34 -0.13 3.15
C ALA A 238 -0.17 0.50 4.53
N ASP A 239 -0.36 -0.29 5.63
CA ASP A 239 -0.42 0.20 7.00
C ASP A 239 -1.58 1.21 7.17
N HIS A 240 -1.60 1.98 8.25
CA HIS A 240 -2.69 2.90 8.55
C HIS A 240 -2.93 3.92 7.44
N GLN A 241 -4.12 3.87 6.86
CA GLN A 241 -4.63 4.85 5.90
C GLN A 241 -5.74 5.65 6.59
N PRO A 242 -5.40 6.77 7.26
CA PRO A 242 -6.32 7.47 8.15
C PRO A 242 -7.46 8.12 7.38
N ILE A 243 -8.63 8.15 8.02
CA ILE A 243 -9.88 8.72 7.51
C ILE A 243 -10.38 9.75 8.52
N GLY A 244 -10.74 10.92 8.03
CA GLY A 244 -11.27 12.00 8.84
C GLY A 244 -10.31 13.17 9.05
N GLY A 245 -10.83 14.29 9.49
CA GLY A 245 -10.09 15.50 9.84
C GLY A 245 -9.17 16.00 8.72
N LYS A 246 -7.90 16.23 9.05
CA LYS A 246 -6.88 16.74 8.12
C LYS A 246 -6.56 15.78 6.96
N PHE A 247 -6.83 14.50 7.14
CA PHE A 247 -6.46 13.45 6.16
C PHE A 247 -7.38 13.43 4.94
N ASP A 248 -8.60 13.92 5.06
CA ASP A 248 -9.56 13.98 3.95
C ASP A 248 -9.04 14.85 2.79
N LYS A 249 -8.21 15.85 3.09
CA LYS A 249 -7.59 16.72 2.07
C LYS A 249 -6.53 16.02 1.23
N ARG A 250 -6.00 14.90 1.71
CA ARG A 250 -4.92 14.11 1.09
C ARG A 250 -5.39 12.76 0.56
N GLU A 251 -6.69 12.55 0.56
CA GLU A 251 -7.29 11.26 0.21
C GLU A 251 -6.82 10.73 -1.15
N ASP A 252 -6.74 11.60 -2.16
CA ASP A 252 -6.34 11.19 -3.51
C ASP A 252 -4.86 10.77 -3.56
N GLN A 253 -3.99 11.42 -2.78
CA GLN A 253 -2.58 11.03 -2.65
C GLN A 253 -2.45 9.67 -1.95
N LEU A 254 -3.18 9.46 -0.84
CA LEU A 254 -3.20 8.18 -0.14
C LEU A 254 -3.69 7.04 -1.04
N VAL A 255 -4.70 7.30 -1.85
CA VAL A 255 -5.22 6.31 -2.82
C VAL A 255 -4.16 5.97 -3.87
N ALA A 256 -3.51 6.96 -4.46
CA ALA A 256 -2.48 6.73 -5.47
C ALA A 256 -1.28 5.98 -4.88
N GLY A 257 -0.86 6.34 -3.68
CA GLY A 257 0.26 5.71 -2.99
C GLY A 257 0.06 4.24 -2.68
N CYS A 258 -1.18 3.81 -2.52
CA CYS A 258 -1.53 2.42 -2.24
C CYS A 258 -1.77 1.57 -3.49
N MET A 259 -1.35 2.01 -4.67
CA MET A 259 -1.62 1.32 -5.93
C MET A 259 -1.23 -0.16 -5.91
N PHE A 260 -0.05 -0.48 -5.42
CA PHE A 260 0.44 -1.87 -5.33
C PHE A 260 0.10 -2.58 -4.02
N ALA A 261 -0.39 -1.86 -3.02
CA ALA A 261 -0.77 -2.49 -1.76
C ALA A 261 -1.97 -3.40 -1.97
N SER A 262 -1.81 -4.68 -1.72
CA SER A 262 -2.89 -5.67 -1.82
C SER A 262 -3.64 -5.88 -0.50
N TYR A 263 -3.27 -5.13 0.52
CA TYR A 263 -3.84 -5.14 1.86
C TYR A 263 -3.85 -3.70 2.38
N ILE A 264 -5.02 -3.15 2.66
CA ILE A 264 -5.22 -1.76 3.06
C ILE A 264 -5.84 -1.71 4.44
N THR A 265 -5.18 -1.01 5.35
CA THR A 265 -5.66 -0.74 6.71
C THR A 265 -6.40 0.59 6.73
N PHE A 266 -7.72 0.53 6.78
CA PHE A 266 -8.57 1.71 6.94
C PHE A 266 -8.59 2.10 8.42
N ASP A 267 -7.90 3.19 8.76
CA ASP A 267 -7.87 3.70 10.13
C ASP A 267 -8.98 4.72 10.33
N LEU A 268 -9.99 4.33 11.08
CA LEU A 268 -11.16 5.15 11.38
C LEU A 268 -11.01 5.95 12.67
N SER A 269 -9.93 5.73 13.44
CA SER A 269 -9.73 6.39 14.74
C SER A 269 -9.84 7.92 14.67
N PRO A 270 -9.30 8.62 13.64
CA PRO A 270 -9.41 10.08 13.58
C PRO A 270 -10.86 10.59 13.47
N GLU A 271 -11.68 9.93 12.66
CA GLU A 271 -13.08 10.33 12.49
C GLU A 271 -13.93 9.95 13.70
N LEU A 272 -13.75 8.75 14.23
CA LEU A 272 -14.47 8.29 15.41
C LEU A 272 -14.19 9.12 16.64
N ALA A 273 -12.95 9.60 16.81
CA ALA A 273 -12.58 10.46 17.92
C ALA A 273 -13.29 11.82 17.92
N GLU A 274 -13.69 12.29 16.73
CA GLU A 274 -14.41 13.56 16.55
C GLU A 274 -15.94 13.38 16.49
N THR A 275 -16.43 12.13 16.41
CA THR A 275 -17.86 11.84 16.28
C THR A 275 -18.60 12.12 17.59
N VAL A 276 -19.62 12.97 17.53
CA VAL A 276 -20.49 13.30 18.67
C VAL A 276 -21.77 12.46 18.59
N ILE A 277 -21.96 11.63 19.61
CA ILE A 277 -23.20 10.82 19.73
C ILE A 277 -24.30 11.70 20.34
N PRO A 278 -25.53 11.71 19.78
CA PRO A 278 -26.66 12.41 20.39
C PRO A 278 -26.94 11.91 21.82
N GLU A 279 -27.29 12.81 22.72
CA GLU A 279 -27.41 12.46 24.15
C GLU A 279 -28.70 11.68 24.49
N SER A 280 -29.85 12.06 23.91
CA SER A 280 -31.14 11.42 24.26
C SER A 280 -31.50 10.28 23.31
N GLU A 281 -32.32 9.34 23.82
CA GLU A 281 -32.84 8.21 23.02
C GLU A 281 -33.58 8.71 21.77
N GLU A 282 -34.41 9.75 21.91
CA GLU A 282 -35.15 10.30 20.79
C GLU A 282 -34.22 10.97 19.77
N ALA A 283 -33.15 11.61 20.22
CA ALA A 283 -32.19 12.24 19.34
C ALA A 283 -31.35 11.21 18.56
N LYS A 284 -30.96 10.08 19.20
CA LYS A 284 -30.30 8.96 18.53
C LYS A 284 -31.22 8.32 17.50
N ALA A 285 -32.47 8.02 17.86
CA ALA A 285 -33.44 7.46 16.94
C ALA A 285 -33.71 8.38 15.75
N CYS A 286 -33.85 9.66 15.98
CA CYS A 286 -34.03 10.67 14.92
C CYS A 286 -32.82 10.76 14.00
N PHE A 287 -31.61 10.67 14.55
CA PHE A 287 -30.39 10.62 13.73
C PHE A 287 -30.36 9.39 12.83
N VAL A 288 -30.63 8.21 13.39
CA VAL A 288 -30.63 6.96 12.63
C VAL A 288 -31.69 6.98 11.53
N ASP A 289 -32.91 7.39 11.86
CA ASP A 289 -34.03 7.48 10.89
C ASP A 289 -33.72 8.41 9.71
N LYS A 290 -32.98 9.50 9.98
CA LYS A 290 -32.67 10.50 8.97
C LYS A 290 -31.42 10.18 8.15
N GLU A 291 -30.36 9.67 8.79
CA GLU A 291 -29.04 9.59 8.18
C GLU A 291 -28.67 8.17 7.72
N VAL A 292 -29.23 7.12 8.32
CA VAL A 292 -28.87 5.72 8.00
C VAL A 292 -29.99 5.08 7.20
N PRO A 293 -29.74 4.52 6.00
CA PRO A 293 -30.75 3.80 5.23
C PRO A 293 -31.40 2.67 6.03
N HIS A 294 -32.71 2.61 6.05
CA HIS A 294 -33.48 1.64 6.87
C HIS A 294 -33.12 0.17 6.57
N ASP A 295 -32.91 -0.14 5.29
CA ASP A 295 -32.49 -1.49 4.85
C ASP A 295 -31.13 -1.88 5.44
N LEU A 296 -30.19 -0.93 5.58
CA LEU A 296 -28.91 -1.17 6.24
C LEU A 296 -29.06 -1.34 7.76
N VAL A 297 -29.96 -0.58 8.39
CA VAL A 297 -30.25 -0.70 9.82
C VAL A 297 -30.78 -2.10 10.13
N ASP A 298 -31.80 -2.55 9.38
CA ASP A 298 -32.43 -3.87 9.58
C ASP A 298 -31.44 -5.02 9.31
N ALA A 299 -30.66 -4.91 8.23
CA ALA A 299 -29.67 -5.91 7.88
C ALA A 299 -28.53 -5.98 8.91
N ALA A 300 -28.03 -4.84 9.38
CA ALA A 300 -27.00 -4.76 10.40
C ALA A 300 -27.49 -5.36 11.73
N ARG A 301 -28.70 -4.99 12.18
CA ARG A 301 -29.31 -5.56 13.39
C ARG A 301 -29.36 -7.09 13.33
N LYS A 302 -29.89 -7.62 12.24
CA LYS A 302 -29.97 -9.06 12.04
C LYS A 302 -28.61 -9.77 12.12
N ARG A 303 -27.55 -9.16 11.60
CA ARG A 303 -26.20 -9.73 11.68
C ARG A 303 -25.65 -9.69 13.09
N VAL A 304 -25.86 -8.61 13.81
CA VAL A 304 -25.45 -8.45 15.21
C VAL A 304 -26.15 -9.49 16.09
N GLU A 305 -27.45 -9.68 15.92
CA GLU A 305 -28.22 -10.73 16.61
C GLU A 305 -27.73 -12.13 16.25
N ASN A 306 -27.43 -12.40 14.99
CA ASN A 306 -26.86 -13.69 14.55
C ASN A 306 -25.47 -13.96 15.15
N ALA A 307 -24.74 -12.92 15.53
CA ALA A 307 -23.48 -13.04 16.27
C ALA A 307 -23.68 -13.27 17.78
N GLY A 308 -24.94 -13.34 18.25
CA GLY A 308 -25.30 -13.57 19.65
C GLY A 308 -25.27 -12.31 20.51
N LEU A 309 -25.30 -11.14 19.91
CA LEU A 309 -25.30 -9.84 20.60
C LEU A 309 -26.68 -9.20 20.46
N TYR A 310 -27.22 -8.72 21.59
CA TYR A 310 -28.58 -8.19 21.66
C TYR A 310 -28.62 -6.82 22.35
N PRO A 311 -28.00 -5.78 21.74
CA PRO A 311 -28.06 -4.43 22.30
C PRO A 311 -29.52 -3.94 22.33
N SER A 312 -29.86 -3.17 23.37
CA SER A 312 -31.15 -2.48 23.41
C SER A 312 -31.30 -1.53 22.23
N GLU A 313 -32.52 -1.06 21.99
CA GLU A 313 -32.79 -0.12 20.89
C GLU A 313 -31.94 1.17 21.01
N ASP A 314 -31.88 1.73 22.23
CA ASP A 314 -31.07 2.92 22.49
C ASP A 314 -29.57 2.69 22.29
N GLU A 315 -29.06 1.56 22.79
CA GLU A 315 -27.64 1.18 22.59
C GLU A 315 -27.32 0.99 21.10
N PHE A 316 -28.18 0.30 20.36
CA PHE A 316 -27.97 0.06 18.93
C PHE A 316 -28.01 1.36 18.14
N ASN A 317 -28.98 2.24 18.41
CA ASN A 317 -29.05 3.56 17.76
C ASN A 317 -27.85 4.42 18.12
N GLY A 318 -27.37 4.36 19.36
CA GLY A 318 -26.13 5.02 19.77
C GLY A 318 -24.88 4.51 19.01
N LEU A 319 -24.77 3.19 18.84
CA LEU A 319 -23.68 2.59 18.07
C LEU A 319 -23.75 2.99 16.60
N LEU A 320 -24.95 2.95 15.99
CA LEU A 320 -25.13 3.43 14.62
C LEU A 320 -24.72 4.89 14.45
N ALA A 321 -25.18 5.77 15.37
CA ALA A 321 -24.84 7.19 15.34
C ALA A 321 -23.32 7.42 15.50
N TYR A 322 -22.66 6.59 16.28
CA TYR A 322 -21.21 6.66 16.47
C TYR A 322 -20.41 6.25 15.23
N VAL A 323 -20.75 5.11 14.64
CA VAL A 323 -19.91 4.52 13.59
C VAL A 323 -20.26 5.00 12.17
N TRP A 324 -21.48 5.48 11.95
CA TRP A 324 -22.00 5.80 10.63
C TRP A 324 -21.18 6.83 9.86
N PRO A 325 -20.80 7.99 10.46
CA PRO A 325 -20.02 8.99 9.73
C PRO A 325 -18.67 8.44 9.22
N ALA A 326 -17.99 7.67 10.05
CA ALA A 326 -16.71 7.06 9.70
C ALA A 326 -16.84 6.03 8.58
N LEU A 327 -17.88 5.18 8.64
CA LEU A 327 -18.14 4.16 7.62
C LEU A 327 -18.58 4.77 6.28
N GLN A 328 -19.32 5.89 6.29
CA GLN A 328 -19.62 6.63 5.07
C GLN A 328 -18.34 7.13 4.37
N LYS A 329 -17.43 7.74 5.12
CA LYS A 329 -16.14 8.19 4.60
C LYS A 329 -15.27 7.02 4.13
N MET A 330 -15.25 5.93 4.90
CA MET A 330 -14.59 4.69 4.48
C MET A 330 -15.13 4.17 3.15
N LYS A 331 -16.44 4.20 2.96
CA LYS A 331 -17.07 3.79 1.70
C LYS A 331 -16.60 4.63 0.52
N VAL A 332 -16.55 5.95 0.68
CA VAL A 332 -16.03 6.85 -0.34
C VAL A 332 -14.58 6.51 -0.68
N ARG A 333 -13.74 6.29 0.33
CA ARG A 333 -12.34 5.92 0.17
C ARG A 333 -12.18 4.57 -0.53
N ASP A 334 -12.96 3.58 -0.13
CA ASP A 334 -12.96 2.23 -0.73
C ASP A 334 -13.32 2.27 -2.22
N ASP A 335 -14.33 3.05 -2.56
CA ASP A 335 -14.75 3.22 -3.95
C ASP A 335 -13.68 3.96 -4.78
N LYS A 336 -12.96 4.91 -4.20
CA LYS A 336 -11.80 5.54 -4.85
C LYS A 336 -10.68 4.52 -5.11
N TYR A 337 -10.32 3.66 -4.15
CA TYR A 337 -9.35 2.58 -4.37
C TYR A 337 -9.78 1.65 -5.50
N LYS A 338 -11.04 1.19 -5.49
CA LYS A 338 -11.59 0.32 -6.54
C LYS A 338 -11.52 0.98 -7.91
N CYS A 339 -11.97 2.24 -7.99
CA CYS A 339 -12.00 2.97 -9.24
C CYS A 339 -10.58 3.24 -9.77
N PHE A 340 -9.66 3.66 -8.90
CA PHE A 340 -8.28 3.91 -9.27
C PHE A 340 -7.58 2.66 -9.79
N ARG A 341 -7.75 1.52 -9.12
CA ARG A 341 -7.18 0.23 -9.54
C ARG A 341 -7.73 -0.24 -10.88
N LYS A 342 -9.05 -0.14 -11.09
CA LYS A 342 -9.69 -0.48 -12.37
C LYS A 342 -9.21 0.37 -13.55
N LYS A 343 -8.67 1.55 -13.30
CA LYS A 343 -8.09 2.41 -14.32
C LYS A 343 -6.69 1.95 -14.73
N HIS A 344 -5.96 1.32 -13.83
CA HIS A 344 -4.55 0.98 -14.02
C HIS A 344 -4.27 -0.51 -14.20
N PHE A 345 -5.14 -1.37 -13.69
CA PHE A 345 -4.96 -2.82 -13.76
C PHE A 345 -6.02 -3.47 -14.63
N SER A 346 -5.57 -4.37 -15.49
CA SER A 346 -6.39 -5.10 -16.47
C SER A 346 -7.02 -6.38 -15.91
N THR A 347 -6.53 -6.88 -14.77
CA THR A 347 -6.99 -8.14 -14.19
C THR A 347 -7.73 -7.95 -12.87
N ASP A 348 -8.67 -8.85 -12.55
CA ASP A 348 -9.36 -8.85 -11.26
C ASP A 348 -8.37 -8.98 -10.11
N LEU A 349 -7.36 -9.84 -10.25
CA LEU A 349 -6.30 -10.01 -9.27
C LEU A 349 -5.53 -8.71 -9.01
N GLY A 350 -5.27 -7.93 -10.05
CA GLY A 350 -4.64 -6.61 -9.93
C GLY A 350 -5.52 -5.60 -9.21
N CYS A 351 -6.84 -5.68 -9.42
CA CYS A 351 -7.80 -4.76 -8.84
C CYS A 351 -8.14 -5.06 -7.38
N ASP A 352 -8.08 -6.33 -6.97
CA ASP A 352 -8.48 -6.78 -5.64
C ASP A 352 -7.52 -6.34 -4.53
N PHE A 353 -8.08 -6.11 -3.33
CA PHE A 353 -7.33 -5.87 -2.11
C PHE A 353 -8.09 -6.34 -0.87
N LEU A 354 -7.33 -6.72 0.16
CA LEU A 354 -7.84 -7.05 1.49
C LEU A 354 -8.09 -5.76 2.28
N ARG A 355 -9.07 -5.80 3.18
CA ARG A 355 -9.45 -4.68 4.04
C ARG A 355 -9.22 -5.03 5.49
N GLU A 356 -8.52 -4.16 6.18
CA GLU A 356 -8.47 -4.13 7.63
C GLU A 356 -9.20 -2.91 8.14
N LEU A 357 -10.01 -3.12 9.16
CA LEU A 357 -10.64 -2.07 9.93
C LEU A 357 -9.77 -1.81 11.15
N SER A 358 -9.13 -0.65 11.21
CA SER A 358 -8.30 -0.23 12.35
C SER A 358 -9.02 0.82 13.18
N ILE A 359 -9.08 0.56 14.48
CA ILE A 359 -9.64 1.42 15.53
C ILE A 359 -8.81 1.31 16.81
N ASP A 360 -7.55 0.90 16.69
CA ASP A 360 -6.66 0.59 17.82
C ASP A 360 -6.09 1.83 18.52
N GLU A 361 -6.16 3.00 17.88
CA GLU A 361 -5.69 4.28 18.46
C GLU A 361 -6.78 5.04 19.23
N LEU A 362 -7.99 4.48 19.36
CA LEU A 362 -9.05 5.09 20.15
C LEU A 362 -8.78 4.99 21.65
N PRO A 363 -9.12 6.02 22.44
CA PRO A 363 -9.06 5.96 23.89
C PRO A 363 -10.15 4.99 24.40
N GLY A 364 -9.74 3.96 25.11
CA GLY A 364 -10.65 2.98 25.70
C GLY A 364 -10.66 1.64 24.98
N LEU A 365 -11.58 0.78 25.38
CA LEU A 365 -11.72 -0.56 24.85
C LEU A 365 -12.76 -0.58 23.73
N THR A 366 -12.45 -1.30 22.66
CA THR A 366 -13.46 -1.63 21.65
C THR A 366 -14.37 -2.72 22.18
N THR A 367 -15.68 -2.48 22.22
CA THR A 367 -16.64 -3.47 22.65
C THR A 367 -16.99 -4.46 21.54
N PRO A 368 -17.43 -5.68 21.87
CA PRO A 368 -17.95 -6.64 20.90
C PRO A 368 -19.08 -6.06 20.05
N GLU A 369 -19.99 -5.29 20.67
CA GLU A 369 -21.14 -4.66 20.02
C GLU A 369 -20.70 -3.62 18.99
N THR A 370 -19.76 -2.74 19.35
CA THR A 370 -19.18 -1.75 18.41
C THR A 370 -18.57 -2.47 17.20
N THR A 371 -17.75 -3.49 17.45
CA THR A 371 -17.12 -4.27 16.38
C THR A 371 -18.16 -4.93 15.49
N ALA A 372 -19.17 -5.57 16.08
CA ALA A 372 -20.21 -6.27 15.33
C ALA A 372 -21.03 -5.31 14.45
N VAL A 373 -21.39 -4.14 14.96
CA VAL A 373 -22.13 -3.13 14.18
C VAL A 373 -21.28 -2.61 13.03
N MET A 374 -19.99 -2.30 13.26
CA MET A 374 -19.09 -1.84 12.20
C MET A 374 -18.91 -2.89 11.10
N LEU A 375 -18.70 -4.16 11.48
CA LEU A 375 -18.53 -5.25 10.53
C LEU A 375 -19.82 -5.52 9.74
N ALA A 376 -20.98 -5.47 10.41
CA ALA A 376 -22.28 -5.68 9.78
C ALA A 376 -22.56 -4.60 8.74
N LEU A 377 -22.42 -3.33 9.10
CA LEU A 377 -22.62 -2.22 8.18
C LEU A 377 -21.61 -2.25 7.03
N SER A 378 -20.33 -2.47 7.33
CA SER A 378 -19.30 -2.54 6.28
C SER A 378 -19.62 -3.62 5.25
N PHE A 379 -20.09 -4.78 5.70
CA PHE A 379 -20.48 -5.87 4.80
C PHE A 379 -21.68 -5.48 3.92
N GLU A 380 -22.75 -4.93 4.52
CA GLU A 380 -23.95 -4.52 3.78
C GLU A 380 -23.66 -3.36 2.80
N MET A 381 -22.70 -2.51 3.12
CA MET A 381 -22.22 -1.45 2.22
C MET A 381 -21.28 -1.95 1.10
N GLY A 382 -21.03 -3.26 1.00
CA GLY A 382 -20.18 -3.87 -0.02
C GLY A 382 -18.67 -3.70 0.25
N MET A 383 -18.30 -3.57 1.52
CA MET A 383 -16.92 -3.50 2.00
C MET A 383 -16.65 -4.66 2.96
N PRO A 384 -16.51 -5.92 2.47
CA PRO A 384 -16.18 -7.03 3.36
C PRO A 384 -14.84 -6.80 4.05
N ILE A 385 -14.84 -6.84 5.38
CA ILE A 385 -13.66 -6.69 6.21
C ILE A 385 -13.02 -8.06 6.42
N HIS A 386 -11.71 -8.14 6.26
CA HIS A 386 -10.94 -9.37 6.39
C HIS A 386 -10.16 -9.44 7.71
N PHE A 387 -9.77 -8.27 8.24
CA PHE A 387 -9.00 -8.13 9.47
C PHE A 387 -9.51 -6.97 10.30
N VAL A 388 -9.37 -7.07 11.61
CA VAL A 388 -9.75 -6.00 12.55
C VAL A 388 -8.59 -5.76 13.52
N ALA A 389 -8.22 -4.50 13.72
CA ALA A 389 -7.32 -4.05 14.77
C ALA A 389 -8.12 -3.25 15.80
N PRO A 390 -8.63 -3.90 16.88
CA PRO A 390 -9.42 -3.24 17.90
C PRO A 390 -8.54 -2.60 18.98
N ALA A 391 -9.09 -1.62 19.70
CA ALA A 391 -8.46 -1.05 20.88
C ALA A 391 -8.64 -1.99 22.09
N PHE A 392 -7.53 -2.52 22.59
CA PHE A 392 -7.48 -3.36 23.79
C PHE A 392 -7.10 -2.58 25.06
N GLY A 393 -7.13 -1.24 25.02
CA GLY A 393 -6.67 -0.40 26.14
C GLY A 393 -5.15 -0.30 26.24
N PHE A 394 -4.43 -0.74 25.23
CA PHE A 394 -2.98 -0.61 25.18
C PHE A 394 -2.57 0.86 25.04
N GLN A 395 -1.72 1.34 25.95
CA GLN A 395 -1.15 2.67 25.87
C GLN A 395 0.32 2.58 25.55
N LYS A 396 0.71 3.16 24.42
CA LYS A 396 2.13 3.23 24.01
C LYS A 396 2.92 4.07 25.03
N ASN A 397 4.07 3.56 25.45
CA ASN A 397 5.03 4.26 26.34
C ASN A 397 4.55 4.51 27.80
N ILE A 398 3.50 3.84 28.23
CA ILE A 398 3.05 3.90 29.61
C ILE A 398 3.06 2.48 30.19
N PRO A 399 3.65 2.25 31.35
CA PRO A 399 3.57 0.96 32.04
C PRO A 399 2.11 0.60 32.33
N TYR A 400 1.74 -0.66 32.16
CA TYR A 400 0.44 -1.14 32.61
C TYR A 400 0.27 -0.89 34.10
N PRO A 401 -0.87 -0.33 34.55
CA PRO A 401 -1.04 0.01 35.95
C PRO A 401 -1.02 -1.19 36.89
N ASP A 402 -1.31 -2.38 36.39
CA ASP A 402 -1.61 -3.56 37.21
C ASP A 402 -0.66 -4.75 36.99
N ASN A 403 0.44 -4.62 36.27
CA ASN A 403 1.39 -5.72 36.00
C ASN A 403 0.73 -7.03 35.45
N HIS A 404 -0.34 -6.89 34.68
CA HIS A 404 -1.04 -8.01 34.03
C HIS A 404 -0.52 -8.30 32.65
#